data_4fc7b8e9653419af7d507cdb1f1ae90c
#
_entry.id   4fc7b8e9653419af7d507cdb1f1ae90c
#
_cell.length_a   1.000
_cell.length_b   1.000
_cell.length_c   1.000
_cell.angle_alpha   90.00
_cell.angle_beta   90.00
_cell.angle_gamma   90.00
#
_symmetry.space_group_name_H-M   'P 1'
#
loop_
_entity.id
_entity.type
_entity.pdbx_description
1 polymer ?
#
loop_
_entity_poly.entity_id
_entity_poly.type
_entity_poly.pdbx_seq_one_letter_code
_entity_poly.pdbx_strand_id
1 'polypeptide(L)'
;MRAATTTMTASTARRPLARLSGLNRRVVWGTMFIVAPMLVSGVPSARATDWPAKPVTVVVGYAAGGNTDVMARMASKKLSEDLKQSFVVENRIGAGGALAAAYVAQAAPDGYTLFFAAAPQIAIVPQLQKVNYDPNKDFVPVSVFGTGPFILGINSSIPARTIAEFVAYAKTRKINYGSSGVGSVAHLAGALFVNRAGLDAVHVPFRGSGQVTAALLGGQIDMFFGNASDLVPQVESGKVTLLGVATPQRMKQLPNVPTIGETYPSTSLESWNGFLAPAKTPPEIIDKLAKHVIAAARDPATAAQLAALGIEANGTTPEEFMAQISREQPQFDDAIKAAKLQPE
;
A
#
# COMPACT_ATOMS: atom_id res chain seq x y z
N MET A 1 -23.68 -42.07 41.74
CA MET A 1 -23.53 -43.44 41.26
C MET A 1 -22.22 -43.49 40.50
N ARG A 2 -21.21 -44.08 41.15
CA ARG A 2 -20.31 -45.19 40.80
C ARG A 2 -19.72 -45.09 39.37
N ALA A 3 -18.51 -44.70 39.15
CA ALA A 3 -17.22 -45.40 39.36
C ALA A 3 -17.02 -46.62 38.42
N ALA A 4 -15.99 -46.58 37.58
CA ALA A 4 -15.17 -47.76 37.31
C ALA A 4 -13.84 -47.29 36.68
N THR A 5 -12.79 -47.45 37.46
CA THR A 5 -11.38 -47.45 37.21
C THR A 5 -10.99 -48.81 36.65
N THR A 6 -10.09 -48.88 35.67
CA THR A 6 -9.29 -50.11 35.43
C THR A 6 -7.89 -49.75 35.01
N THR A 7 -6.98 -50.04 35.91
CA THR A 7 -5.52 -50.17 35.80
C THR A 7 -5.14 -51.59 35.43
N MET A 8 -4.12 -51.79 34.57
CA MET A 8 -3.28 -53.02 34.55
C MET A 8 -1.93 -52.67 33.88
N THR A 9 -0.94 -52.48 34.62
CA THR A 9 0.22 -53.28 35.14
C THR A 9 1.12 -53.96 34.10
N ALA A 10 2.39 -53.61 34.28
CA ALA A 10 3.60 -53.99 33.62
C ALA A 10 3.94 -55.52 33.60
N SER A 11 4.79 -55.93 32.66
CA SER A 11 5.62 -57.11 32.82
C SER A 11 6.96 -56.94 32.14
N THR A 12 7.98 -57.02 32.98
CA THR A 12 9.42 -57.12 32.72
C THR A 12 9.82 -58.55 32.38
N ALA A 13 10.70 -58.76 31.41
CA ALA A 13 11.50 -59.96 31.37
C ALA A 13 12.93 -59.65 30.85
N ARG A 14 13.90 -60.09 31.67
CA ARG A 14 15.35 -59.97 31.49
C ARG A 14 15.98 -61.30 31.07
N ARG A 15 17.02 -61.20 30.17
CA ARG A 15 18.29 -62.01 30.08
C ARG A 15 18.24 -63.35 29.37
N PRO A 16 19.41 -63.97 28.94
CA PRO A 16 20.81 -63.57 29.20
C PRO A 16 21.79 -63.66 27.97
N LEU A 17 23.00 -63.23 28.30
CA LEU A 17 24.27 -63.27 27.59
C LEU A 17 24.79 -64.72 27.23
N ALA A 18 25.43 -64.90 26.07
CA ALA A 18 26.41 -65.95 25.84
C ALA A 18 27.64 -65.34 25.17
N ARG A 19 28.77 -65.47 25.89
CA ARG A 19 30.15 -65.26 25.37
C ARG A 19 30.56 -66.46 24.59
N LEU A 20 31.22 -66.30 23.47
CA LEU A 20 32.23 -67.23 22.96
C LEU A 20 33.39 -66.45 22.31
N SER A 21 34.54 -66.85 22.76
CA SER A 21 35.89 -66.36 22.50
C SER A 21 36.51 -66.98 21.24
N GLY A 22 37.37 -66.20 20.55
CA GLY A 22 38.57 -66.70 19.91
C GLY A 22 38.56 -66.94 18.44
N LEU A 23 39.25 -66.19 17.62
CA LEU A 23 40.47 -66.59 16.91
C LEU A 23 40.99 -65.42 16.04
N ASN A 24 42.30 -65.16 16.25
CA ASN A 24 43.08 -64.23 15.45
C ASN A 24 43.25 -64.75 14.00
N ARG A 25 42.97 -63.88 13.00
CA ARG A 25 43.65 -63.95 11.70
C ARG A 25 43.83 -62.53 11.14
N ARG A 26 45.06 -62.05 11.16
CA ARG A 26 45.52 -60.88 10.45
C ARG A 26 45.32 -61.06 8.96
N VAL A 27 44.46 -60.30 8.33
CA VAL A 27 44.47 -60.10 6.89
C VAL A 27 44.59 -58.59 6.67
N VAL A 28 45.76 -58.19 6.15
CA VAL A 28 46.10 -56.88 5.69
C VAL A 28 45.38 -56.71 4.34
N TRP A 29 44.36 -55.86 4.32
CA TRP A 29 43.76 -55.37 3.08
C TRP A 29 44.01 -53.90 2.97
N GLY A 30 44.74 -53.51 1.92
CA GLY A 30 45.00 -52.12 1.58
C GLY A 30 43.70 -51.38 1.26
N THR A 31 43.47 -50.35 2.02
CA THR A 31 42.36 -49.38 1.76
C THR A 31 42.74 -48.52 0.57
N MET A 32 42.20 -48.87 -0.58
CA MET A 32 42.21 -48.04 -1.78
C MET A 32 41.14 -46.95 -1.58
N PHE A 33 41.56 -45.76 -1.21
CA PHE A 33 40.70 -44.57 -1.18
C PHE A 33 40.29 -44.19 -2.61
N ILE A 34 39.09 -44.58 -3.00
CA ILE A 34 38.43 -44.03 -4.20
C ILE A 34 37.94 -42.66 -3.81
N VAL A 35 38.69 -41.61 -4.19
CA VAL A 35 38.24 -40.25 -4.20
C VAL A 35 37.22 -40.08 -5.34
N ALA A 36 35.94 -40.25 -5.02
CA ALA A 36 34.87 -39.88 -5.95
C ALA A 36 34.88 -38.34 -6.12
N PRO A 37 35.00 -37.82 -7.35
CA PRO A 37 34.82 -36.40 -7.54
C PRO A 37 33.36 -36.05 -7.23
N MET A 38 33.11 -35.28 -6.15
CA MET A 38 31.83 -34.59 -5.94
C MET A 38 31.64 -33.62 -7.12
N LEU A 39 30.84 -34.02 -8.07
CA LEU A 39 30.23 -33.11 -9.03
C LEU A 39 29.35 -32.16 -8.22
N VAL A 40 29.89 -31.02 -7.84
CA VAL A 40 29.12 -29.87 -7.41
C VAL A 40 28.27 -29.45 -8.61
N SER A 41 27.07 -30.01 -8.68
CA SER A 41 26.05 -29.54 -9.61
C SER A 41 25.76 -28.11 -9.22
N GLY A 42 26.44 -27.16 -9.88
CA GLY A 42 26.12 -25.73 -9.75
C GLY A 42 24.66 -25.57 -10.14
N VAL A 43 23.82 -25.26 -9.17
CA VAL A 43 22.47 -24.77 -9.43
C VAL A 43 22.64 -23.58 -10.36
N PRO A 44 22.09 -23.58 -11.58
CA PRO A 44 22.21 -22.43 -12.45
C PRO A 44 21.54 -21.27 -11.71
N SER A 45 22.33 -20.30 -11.26
CA SER A 45 21.79 -18.99 -10.90
C SER A 45 21.04 -18.50 -12.12
N ALA A 46 19.72 -18.47 -12.06
CA ALA A 46 18.88 -17.84 -13.08
C ALA A 46 19.44 -16.43 -13.27
N ARG A 47 20.02 -16.21 -14.45
CA ARG A 47 20.55 -14.87 -14.78
C ARG A 47 19.38 -13.93 -14.74
N ALA A 48 19.46 -12.86 -13.96
CA ALA A 48 18.48 -11.80 -13.86
C ALA A 48 18.10 -11.19 -15.23
N THR A 49 18.94 -11.43 -16.24
CA THR A 49 18.69 -11.02 -17.64
C THR A 49 17.45 -11.69 -18.26
N ASP A 50 17.02 -12.86 -17.76
CA ASP A 50 15.89 -13.63 -18.32
C ASP A 50 14.57 -13.39 -17.55
N TRP A 51 14.59 -12.58 -16.48
CA TRP A 51 13.36 -12.20 -15.77
C TRP A 51 12.53 -11.22 -16.62
N PRO A 52 11.19 -11.37 -16.69
CA PRO A 52 10.38 -12.48 -16.20
C PRO A 52 10.30 -13.65 -17.21
N ALA A 53 10.55 -14.88 -16.76
CA ALA A 53 10.43 -16.10 -17.57
C ALA A 53 9.12 -16.88 -17.33
N LYS A 54 8.30 -16.45 -16.36
CA LYS A 54 6.99 -17.00 -15.98
C LYS A 54 6.05 -15.87 -15.54
N PRO A 55 4.75 -16.14 -15.39
CA PRO A 55 3.81 -15.13 -14.91
C PRO A 55 4.20 -14.49 -13.58
N VAL A 56 3.97 -13.17 -13.46
CA VAL A 56 4.21 -12.36 -12.27
C VAL A 56 2.88 -12.05 -11.60
N THR A 57 2.78 -12.28 -10.29
CA THR A 57 1.60 -11.93 -9.49
C THR A 57 1.74 -10.51 -8.94
N VAL A 58 0.75 -9.67 -9.21
CA VAL A 58 0.63 -8.31 -8.69
C VAL A 58 -0.47 -8.29 -7.63
N VAL A 59 -0.06 -8.24 -6.36
CA VAL A 59 -0.98 -8.29 -5.22
C VAL A 59 -1.52 -6.90 -4.92
N VAL A 60 -2.84 -6.80 -4.74
CA VAL A 60 -3.57 -5.58 -4.38
C VAL A 60 -4.34 -5.80 -3.09
N GLY A 61 -4.19 -4.90 -2.10
CA GLY A 61 -4.82 -5.02 -0.77
C GLY A 61 -6.27 -4.53 -0.70
N TYR A 62 -6.87 -4.13 -1.81
CA TYR A 62 -8.23 -3.58 -1.89
C TYR A 62 -9.11 -4.36 -2.86
N ALA A 63 -10.43 -4.10 -2.77
CA ALA A 63 -11.41 -4.76 -3.61
C ALA A 63 -11.22 -4.41 -5.09
N ALA A 64 -11.57 -5.35 -5.95
CA ALA A 64 -11.61 -5.15 -7.40
C ALA A 64 -12.54 -3.99 -7.78
N GLY A 65 -12.16 -3.22 -8.80
CA GLY A 65 -12.90 -2.06 -9.31
C GLY A 65 -12.64 -0.74 -8.56
N GLY A 66 -11.90 -0.75 -7.45
CA GLY A 66 -11.43 0.49 -6.81
C GLY A 66 -10.23 1.11 -7.55
N ASN A 67 -9.93 2.40 -7.26
CA ASN A 67 -8.85 3.13 -7.94
C ASN A 67 -7.52 2.37 -7.96
N THR A 68 -7.11 1.79 -6.82
CA THR A 68 -5.87 1.00 -6.74
C THR A 68 -5.89 -0.22 -7.66
N ASP A 69 -7.02 -0.96 -7.70
CA ASP A 69 -7.17 -2.13 -8.58
C ASP A 69 -7.16 -1.74 -10.07
N VAL A 70 -7.87 -0.66 -10.42
CA VAL A 70 -7.90 -0.13 -11.80
C VAL A 70 -6.49 0.25 -12.25
N MET A 71 -5.75 1.00 -11.43
CA MET A 71 -4.35 1.36 -11.71
C MET A 71 -3.44 0.14 -11.83
N ALA A 72 -3.58 -0.84 -10.92
CA ALA A 72 -2.81 -2.08 -10.95
C ALA A 72 -3.05 -2.85 -12.26
N ARG A 73 -4.30 -2.95 -12.72
CA ARG A 73 -4.66 -3.62 -13.99
C ARG A 73 -4.15 -2.88 -15.21
N MET A 74 -4.23 -1.53 -15.22
CA MET A 74 -3.68 -0.72 -16.30
C MET A 74 -2.16 -0.92 -16.42
N ALA A 75 -1.44 -0.81 -15.30
CA ALA A 75 0.01 -1.06 -15.24
C ALA A 75 0.36 -2.49 -15.66
N SER A 76 -0.33 -3.49 -15.09
CA SER A 76 -0.09 -4.92 -15.39
C SER A 76 -0.32 -5.26 -16.85
N LYS A 77 -1.32 -4.65 -17.50
CA LYS A 77 -1.55 -4.81 -18.94
C LYS A 77 -0.34 -4.32 -19.75
N LYS A 78 0.14 -3.10 -19.47
CA LYS A 78 1.30 -2.52 -20.17
C LYS A 78 2.58 -3.34 -19.92
N LEU A 79 2.83 -3.73 -18.67
CA LEU A 79 3.96 -4.59 -18.34
C LEU A 79 3.89 -5.94 -19.07
N SER A 80 2.69 -6.52 -19.20
CA SER A 80 2.51 -7.78 -19.94
C SER A 80 2.78 -7.61 -21.43
N GLU A 81 2.37 -6.49 -22.01
CA GLU A 81 2.62 -6.16 -23.42
C GLU A 81 4.12 -5.97 -23.68
N ASP A 82 4.82 -5.26 -22.78
CA ASP A 82 6.24 -4.89 -22.95
C ASP A 82 7.18 -6.07 -22.65
N LEU A 83 6.93 -6.79 -21.56
CA LEU A 83 7.82 -7.85 -21.06
C LEU A 83 7.47 -9.26 -21.59
N LYS A 84 6.40 -9.38 -22.41
CA LYS A 84 5.94 -10.64 -23.02
C LYS A 84 5.67 -11.77 -22.03
N GLN A 85 5.33 -11.42 -20.78
CA GLN A 85 4.90 -12.32 -19.72
C GLN A 85 3.67 -11.77 -19.04
N SER A 86 2.80 -12.66 -18.53
CA SER A 86 1.57 -12.22 -17.86
C SER A 86 1.86 -11.58 -16.50
N PHE A 87 1.36 -10.37 -16.27
CA PHE A 87 1.27 -9.75 -14.95
C PHE A 87 -0.18 -9.87 -14.48
N VAL A 88 -0.42 -10.73 -13.47
CA VAL A 88 -1.76 -11.10 -13.01
C VAL A 88 -2.08 -10.40 -11.71
N VAL A 89 -3.15 -9.59 -11.70
CA VAL A 89 -3.61 -8.88 -10.50
C VAL A 89 -4.41 -9.83 -9.60
N GLU A 90 -3.99 -9.95 -8.34
CA GLU A 90 -4.65 -10.72 -7.29
C GLU A 90 -5.07 -9.81 -6.14
N ASN A 91 -6.38 -9.74 -5.84
CA ASN A 91 -6.91 -8.94 -4.74
C ASN A 91 -6.93 -9.74 -3.44
N ARG A 92 -6.15 -9.31 -2.43
CA ARG A 92 -6.09 -9.87 -1.07
C ARG A 92 -6.62 -8.85 -0.06
N ILE A 93 -7.93 -8.86 0.16
CA ILE A 93 -8.63 -7.87 0.97
C ILE A 93 -8.52 -8.21 2.45
N GLY A 94 -8.38 -7.20 3.31
CA GLY A 94 -8.50 -7.32 4.77
C GLY A 94 -7.56 -6.42 5.55
N ALA A 95 -7.97 -6.03 6.74
CA ALA A 95 -7.23 -5.20 7.68
C ALA A 95 -6.59 -3.94 7.04
N GLY A 96 -7.38 -3.17 6.26
CA GLY A 96 -6.85 -1.99 5.55
C GLY A 96 -5.80 -2.30 4.47
N GLY A 97 -5.69 -3.56 4.04
CA GLY A 97 -4.67 -4.05 3.10
C GLY A 97 -3.45 -4.66 3.78
N ALA A 98 -3.41 -4.73 5.12
CA ALA A 98 -2.30 -5.33 5.86
C ALA A 98 -2.08 -6.82 5.52
N LEU A 99 -3.16 -7.56 5.19
CA LEU A 99 -3.04 -8.96 4.79
C LEU A 99 -2.27 -9.11 3.47
N ALA A 100 -2.51 -8.24 2.51
CA ALA A 100 -1.78 -8.20 1.25
C ALA A 100 -0.30 -7.83 1.47
N ALA A 101 -0.04 -6.78 2.25
CA ALA A 101 1.30 -6.34 2.58
C ALA A 101 2.11 -7.44 3.27
N ALA A 102 1.55 -8.09 4.31
CA ALA A 102 2.20 -9.19 5.02
C ALA A 102 2.47 -10.40 4.11
N TYR A 103 1.56 -10.71 3.18
CA TYR A 103 1.76 -11.78 2.21
C TYR A 103 2.95 -11.51 1.29
N VAL A 104 3.06 -10.28 0.76
CA VAL A 104 4.17 -9.92 -0.14
C VAL A 104 5.48 -9.78 0.63
N ALA A 105 5.46 -9.24 1.86
CA ALA A 105 6.65 -9.15 2.71
C ALA A 105 7.32 -10.51 2.97
N GLN A 106 6.52 -11.58 3.00
CA GLN A 106 6.99 -12.96 3.21
C GLN A 106 7.24 -13.74 1.91
N ALA A 107 6.98 -13.14 0.75
CA ALA A 107 7.20 -13.80 -0.53
C ALA A 107 8.68 -13.92 -0.88
N ALA A 108 9.01 -14.85 -1.79
CA ALA A 108 10.36 -14.98 -2.31
C ALA A 108 10.80 -13.68 -3.02
N PRO A 109 12.03 -13.19 -2.76
CA PRO A 109 12.52 -11.95 -3.38
C PRO A 109 13.07 -12.20 -4.79
N ASP A 110 12.28 -12.88 -5.63
CA ASP A 110 12.64 -13.30 -7.00
C ASP A 110 11.94 -12.47 -8.09
N GLY A 111 11.16 -11.45 -7.69
CA GLY A 111 10.44 -10.56 -8.60
C GLY A 111 9.13 -11.12 -9.15
N TYR A 112 8.69 -12.33 -8.76
CA TYR A 112 7.45 -12.93 -9.26
C TYR A 112 6.22 -12.69 -8.38
N THR A 113 6.41 -12.09 -7.21
CA THR A 113 5.32 -11.57 -6.36
C THR A 113 5.61 -10.12 -6.03
N LEU A 114 4.77 -9.22 -6.54
CA LEU A 114 4.91 -7.78 -6.37
C LEU A 114 3.71 -7.24 -5.59
N PHE A 115 3.92 -6.15 -4.87
CA PHE A 115 2.86 -5.43 -4.20
C PHE A 115 2.53 -4.15 -4.97
N PHE A 116 1.31 -4.02 -5.46
CA PHE A 116 0.79 -2.74 -5.90
C PHE A 116 0.11 -2.06 -4.73
N ALA A 117 0.90 -1.29 -4.00
CA ALA A 117 0.53 -0.67 -2.75
C ALA A 117 -0.13 0.70 -2.95
N ALA A 118 -0.90 1.10 -1.96
CA ALA A 118 -1.30 2.49 -1.75
C ALA A 118 -0.64 3.05 -0.47
N ALA A 119 -0.47 4.36 -0.40
CA ALA A 119 0.16 5.05 0.73
C ALA A 119 -0.34 4.60 2.12
N PRO A 120 -1.65 4.39 2.37
CA PRO A 120 -2.12 3.97 3.68
C PRO A 120 -1.53 2.67 4.20
N GLN A 121 -1.25 1.71 3.32
CA GLN A 121 -0.71 0.40 3.71
C GLN A 121 0.73 0.48 4.21
N ILE A 122 1.45 1.52 3.85
CA ILE A 122 2.84 1.76 4.25
C ILE A 122 2.93 2.78 5.39
N ALA A 123 2.16 3.88 5.29
CA ALA A 123 2.32 5.03 6.17
C ALA A 123 1.29 5.11 7.32
N ILE A 124 0.11 4.50 7.19
CA ILE A 124 -0.99 4.69 8.15
C ILE A 124 -1.28 3.39 8.92
N VAL A 125 -1.57 2.30 8.21
CA VAL A 125 -2.03 1.02 8.79
C VAL A 125 -1.08 0.48 9.85
N PRO A 126 0.28 0.49 9.66
CA PRO A 126 1.21 0.02 10.68
C PRO A 126 1.22 0.84 11.97
N GLN A 127 0.70 2.06 11.94
CA GLN A 127 0.60 2.93 13.12
C GLN A 127 -0.71 2.74 13.90
N LEU A 128 -1.76 2.24 13.23
CA LEU A 128 -3.11 2.14 13.80
C LEU A 128 -3.46 0.73 14.26
N GLN A 129 -2.75 -0.29 13.79
CA GLN A 129 -3.00 -1.67 14.18
C GLN A 129 -1.71 -2.50 14.12
N LYS A 130 -1.69 -3.60 14.87
CA LYS A 130 -0.58 -4.56 14.81
C LYS A 130 -0.56 -5.26 13.46
N VAL A 131 0.56 -5.15 12.75
CA VAL A 131 0.79 -5.77 11.44
C VAL A 131 1.92 -6.78 11.48
N ASN A 132 1.94 -7.71 10.52
CA ASN A 132 2.97 -8.75 10.40
C ASN A 132 3.99 -8.42 9.29
N TYR A 133 4.32 -7.15 9.14
CA TYR A 133 5.37 -6.63 8.25
C TYR A 133 5.94 -5.31 8.80
N ASP A 134 7.18 -5.02 8.42
CA ASP A 134 7.82 -3.73 8.68
C ASP A 134 7.87 -2.94 7.36
N PRO A 135 7.13 -1.82 7.24
CA PRO A 135 7.06 -1.08 5.98
C PRO A 135 8.41 -0.53 5.51
N ASN A 136 9.36 -0.35 6.43
CA ASN A 136 10.68 0.22 6.14
C ASN A 136 11.75 -0.85 5.82
N LYS A 137 11.50 -2.13 6.15
CA LYS A 137 12.50 -3.20 6.02
C LYS A 137 12.10 -4.29 5.07
N ASP A 138 10.80 -4.56 4.92
CA ASP A 138 10.32 -5.73 4.20
C ASP A 138 10.03 -5.46 2.73
N PHE A 139 10.13 -4.20 2.30
CA PHE A 139 9.88 -3.79 0.92
C PHE A 139 11.01 -2.94 0.35
N VAL A 140 11.18 -3.07 -0.97
CA VAL A 140 11.97 -2.14 -1.78
C VAL A 140 11.02 -1.43 -2.75
N PRO A 141 11.01 -0.08 -2.78
CA PRO A 141 10.25 0.69 -3.75
C PRO A 141 10.73 0.45 -5.18
N VAL A 142 9.77 0.42 -6.11
CA VAL A 142 10.05 0.29 -7.55
C VAL A 142 9.69 1.57 -8.27
N SER A 143 8.41 1.95 -8.26
CA SER A 143 7.94 3.18 -8.91
C SER A 143 6.53 3.52 -8.46
N VAL A 144 6.23 4.79 -8.26
CA VAL A 144 4.86 5.30 -8.18
C VAL A 144 4.28 5.29 -9.59
N PHE A 145 3.14 4.64 -9.77
CA PHE A 145 2.43 4.61 -11.04
C PHE A 145 1.50 5.81 -11.21
N GLY A 146 0.79 6.17 -10.12
CA GLY A 146 -0.09 7.31 -10.12
C GLY A 146 -0.41 7.82 -8.71
N THR A 147 -0.77 9.10 -8.64
CA THR A 147 -1.15 9.78 -7.40
C THR A 147 -2.58 10.26 -7.52
N GLY A 148 -3.40 9.92 -6.52
CA GLY A 148 -4.75 10.42 -6.37
C GLY A 148 -4.75 11.64 -5.44
N PRO A 149 -4.83 12.86 -5.97
CA PRO A 149 -4.87 14.05 -5.14
C PRO A 149 -6.19 14.13 -4.37
N PHE A 150 -6.11 14.55 -3.11
CA PHE A 150 -7.29 14.92 -2.33
C PHE A 150 -7.55 16.43 -2.45
N ILE A 151 -8.81 16.77 -2.58
CA ILE A 151 -9.29 18.15 -2.77
C ILE A 151 -10.25 18.50 -1.64
N LEU A 152 -10.06 19.66 -1.02
CA LEU A 152 -11.03 20.22 -0.07
C LEU A 152 -12.22 20.76 -0.85
N GLY A 153 -13.34 20.05 -0.79
CA GLY A 153 -14.64 20.50 -1.27
C GLY A 153 -15.54 20.89 -0.10
N ILE A 154 -16.32 21.96 -0.28
CA ILE A 154 -17.36 22.39 0.64
C ILE A 154 -18.72 22.40 -0.06
N ASN A 155 -19.81 22.29 0.73
CA ASN A 155 -21.15 22.52 0.19
C ASN A 155 -21.29 23.95 -0.31
N SER A 156 -21.80 24.17 -1.52
CA SER A 156 -21.87 25.50 -2.15
C SER A 156 -22.84 26.47 -1.51
N SER A 157 -23.72 26.02 -0.60
CA SER A 157 -24.56 26.91 0.22
C SER A 157 -23.74 27.69 1.25
N ILE A 158 -22.52 27.24 1.56
CA ILE A 158 -21.59 27.98 2.43
C ILE A 158 -21.02 29.15 1.65
N PRO A 159 -21.15 30.40 2.18
CA PRO A 159 -20.72 31.61 1.48
C PRO A 159 -19.22 31.82 1.57
N ALA A 160 -18.44 30.85 1.02
CA ALA A 160 -17.00 30.90 0.97
C ALA A 160 -16.50 30.43 -0.42
N ARG A 161 -15.47 31.11 -0.94
CA ARG A 161 -14.82 30.80 -2.23
C ARG A 161 -13.33 30.58 -2.08
N THR A 162 -12.79 30.88 -0.89
CA THR A 162 -11.38 30.71 -0.54
C THR A 162 -11.25 29.94 0.76
N ILE A 163 -10.07 29.37 1.01
CA ILE A 163 -9.74 28.71 2.29
C ILE A 163 -9.93 29.71 3.45
N ALA A 164 -9.47 30.96 3.28
CA ALA A 164 -9.57 31.98 4.33
C ALA A 164 -11.02 32.33 4.68
N GLU A 165 -11.89 32.49 3.69
CA GLU A 165 -13.32 32.74 3.89
C GLU A 165 -14.00 31.54 4.58
N PHE A 166 -13.69 30.33 4.17
CA PHE A 166 -14.22 29.11 4.81
C PHE A 166 -13.78 29.00 6.26
N VAL A 167 -12.51 29.27 6.56
CA VAL A 167 -12.00 29.25 7.93
C VAL A 167 -12.67 30.33 8.78
N ALA A 168 -12.86 31.54 8.25
CA ALA A 168 -13.59 32.59 8.94
C ALA A 168 -15.04 32.16 9.24
N TYR A 169 -15.74 31.57 8.28
CA TYR A 169 -17.08 31.01 8.47
C TYR A 169 -17.09 29.90 9.52
N ALA A 170 -16.16 28.94 9.45
CA ALA A 170 -16.09 27.78 10.34
C ALA A 170 -15.70 28.15 11.79
N LYS A 171 -14.95 29.23 12.01
CA LYS A 171 -14.60 29.72 13.35
C LYS A 171 -15.78 30.21 14.15
N THR A 172 -16.89 30.59 13.50
CA THR A 172 -18.08 31.12 14.17
C THR A 172 -19.10 30.05 14.56
N ARG A 173 -18.82 28.77 14.24
CA ARG A 173 -19.74 27.65 14.44
C ARG A 173 -19.02 26.33 14.50
N LYS A 174 -19.70 25.29 14.99
CA LYS A 174 -19.25 23.92 14.88
C LYS A 174 -19.59 23.39 13.48
N ILE A 175 -18.60 22.79 12.81
CA ILE A 175 -18.78 22.21 11.47
C ILE A 175 -18.63 20.68 11.50
N ASN A 176 -19.14 20.01 10.45
CA ASN A 176 -18.97 18.58 10.26
C ASN A 176 -18.10 18.31 9.03
N TYR A 177 -17.15 17.39 9.14
CA TYR A 177 -16.39 16.93 7.98
C TYR A 177 -16.53 15.43 7.78
N GLY A 178 -16.69 15.02 6.52
CA GLY A 178 -16.88 13.63 6.17
C GLY A 178 -15.59 12.92 5.78
N SER A 179 -15.59 11.60 5.88
CA SER A 179 -14.54 10.75 5.30
C SER A 179 -15.09 9.39 4.86
N SER A 180 -14.33 8.69 4.02
CA SER A 180 -14.65 7.33 3.57
C SER A 180 -14.38 6.25 4.62
N GLY A 181 -14.14 6.63 5.88
CA GLY A 181 -13.94 5.76 7.03
C GLY A 181 -12.85 6.29 7.96
N VAL A 182 -12.85 5.79 9.19
CA VAL A 182 -11.81 6.11 10.18
C VAL A 182 -10.45 5.61 9.66
N GLY A 183 -9.40 6.44 9.79
CA GLY A 183 -8.05 6.12 9.30
C GLY A 183 -7.87 6.25 7.79
N SER A 184 -8.90 6.61 7.01
CA SER A 184 -8.73 6.92 5.58
C SER A 184 -7.93 8.20 5.37
N VAL A 185 -7.26 8.34 4.20
CA VAL A 185 -6.55 9.60 3.87
C VAL A 185 -7.48 10.80 3.93
N ALA A 186 -8.74 10.64 3.49
CA ALA A 186 -9.76 11.68 3.59
C ALA A 186 -10.02 12.12 5.05
N HIS A 187 -10.05 11.16 6.00
CA HIS A 187 -10.16 11.48 7.43
C HIS A 187 -8.93 12.24 7.92
N LEU A 188 -7.74 11.74 7.61
CA LEU A 188 -6.48 12.32 8.07
C LEU A 188 -6.27 13.72 7.49
N ALA A 189 -6.56 13.94 6.20
CA ALA A 189 -6.49 15.25 5.57
C ALA A 189 -7.45 16.25 6.22
N GLY A 190 -8.70 15.81 6.48
CA GLY A 190 -9.69 16.61 7.19
C GLY A 190 -9.24 16.99 8.60
N ALA A 191 -8.77 15.99 9.37
CA ALA A 191 -8.31 16.20 10.74
C ALA A 191 -7.07 17.12 10.81
N LEU A 192 -6.12 16.95 9.90
CA LEU A 192 -4.93 17.79 9.82
C LEU A 192 -5.30 19.22 9.48
N PHE A 193 -6.17 19.44 8.50
CA PHE A 193 -6.67 20.77 8.14
C PHE A 193 -7.41 21.43 9.31
N VAL A 194 -8.37 20.73 9.95
CA VAL A 194 -9.11 21.20 11.12
C VAL A 194 -8.17 21.62 12.24
N ASN A 195 -7.16 20.80 12.53
CA ASN A 195 -6.16 21.11 13.56
C ASN A 195 -5.33 22.35 13.21
N ARG A 196 -4.77 22.41 11.98
CA ARG A 196 -3.92 23.52 11.52
C ARG A 196 -4.70 24.84 11.44
N ALA A 197 -5.98 24.80 11.06
CA ALA A 197 -6.83 25.97 10.97
C ALA A 197 -7.47 26.38 12.33
N GLY A 198 -7.31 25.55 13.37
CA GLY A 198 -7.88 25.78 14.70
C GLY A 198 -9.41 25.82 14.70
N LEU A 199 -10.05 24.84 14.03
CA LEU A 199 -11.50 24.75 13.88
C LEU A 199 -12.14 23.82 14.92
N ASP A 200 -13.36 24.11 15.33
CA ASP A 200 -14.21 23.16 16.08
C ASP A 200 -15.02 22.33 15.06
N ALA A 201 -14.61 21.10 14.85
CA ALA A 201 -15.21 20.25 13.84
C ALA A 201 -15.41 18.82 14.34
N VAL A 202 -16.51 18.18 13.89
CA VAL A 202 -16.83 16.78 14.17
C VAL A 202 -16.57 15.94 12.92
N HIS A 203 -15.84 14.85 13.10
CA HIS A 203 -15.67 13.84 12.07
C HIS A 203 -16.91 12.95 11.94
N VAL A 204 -17.38 12.78 10.71
CA VAL A 204 -18.50 11.89 10.35
C VAL A 204 -17.98 10.82 9.37
N PRO A 205 -17.73 9.58 9.84
CA PRO A 205 -17.26 8.50 8.98
C PRO A 205 -18.41 7.88 8.18
N PHE A 206 -18.14 7.57 6.89
CA PHE A 206 -19.04 6.86 5.99
C PHE A 206 -18.36 5.57 5.47
N ARG A 207 -19.12 4.74 4.73
CA ARG A 207 -18.60 3.49 4.16
C ARG A 207 -18.15 3.66 2.69
N GLY A 208 -17.34 4.71 2.42
CA GLY A 208 -16.82 5.00 1.09
C GLY A 208 -17.18 6.38 0.57
N SER A 209 -16.43 6.88 -0.43
CA SER A 209 -16.47 8.25 -0.91
C SER A 209 -17.83 8.65 -1.53
N GLY A 210 -18.52 7.73 -2.20
CA GLY A 210 -19.82 8.03 -2.78
C GLY A 210 -20.88 8.46 -1.75
N GLN A 211 -20.88 7.84 -0.56
CA GLN A 211 -21.78 8.24 0.53
C GLN A 211 -21.39 9.61 1.11
N VAL A 212 -20.09 9.87 1.25
CA VAL A 212 -19.59 11.17 1.71
C VAL A 212 -19.98 12.27 0.74
N THR A 213 -19.80 12.04 -0.57
CA THR A 213 -20.18 12.98 -1.61
C THR A 213 -21.69 13.29 -1.55
N ALA A 214 -22.53 12.27 -1.42
CA ALA A 214 -23.97 12.47 -1.26
C ALA A 214 -24.32 13.29 -0.01
N ALA A 215 -23.65 13.02 1.12
CA ALA A 215 -23.83 13.79 2.37
C ALA A 215 -23.38 15.26 2.23
N LEU A 216 -22.28 15.51 1.51
CA LEU A 216 -21.82 16.88 1.19
C LEU A 216 -22.84 17.61 0.33
N LEU A 217 -23.34 16.97 -0.72
CA LEU A 217 -24.35 17.55 -1.62
C LEU A 217 -25.67 17.86 -0.90
N GLY A 218 -26.03 17.02 0.08
CA GLY A 218 -27.21 17.17 0.93
C GLY A 218 -27.05 18.14 2.09
N GLY A 219 -25.87 18.74 2.30
CA GLY A 219 -25.59 19.65 3.41
C GLY A 219 -25.57 18.98 4.79
N GLN A 220 -25.42 17.65 4.86
CA GLN A 220 -25.29 16.89 6.11
C GLN A 220 -23.88 17.06 6.72
N ILE A 221 -22.91 17.35 5.88
CA ILE A 221 -21.55 17.72 6.24
C ILE A 221 -21.16 19.00 5.51
N ASP A 222 -20.27 19.78 6.11
CA ASP A 222 -19.85 21.09 5.60
C ASP A 222 -18.68 20.96 4.62
N MET A 223 -17.75 20.03 4.88
CA MET A 223 -16.55 19.84 4.07
C MET A 223 -16.16 18.35 3.93
N PHE A 224 -15.44 18.07 2.87
CA PHE A 224 -14.88 16.75 2.56
C PHE A 224 -13.58 16.90 1.78
N PHE A 225 -12.57 16.14 2.19
CA PHE A 225 -11.39 15.90 1.36
C PHE A 225 -11.67 14.69 0.47
N GLY A 226 -12.09 14.92 -0.77
CA GLY A 226 -12.43 13.87 -1.75
C GLY A 226 -11.39 13.77 -2.86
N ASN A 227 -11.41 12.66 -3.60
CA ASN A 227 -10.66 12.56 -4.84
C ASN A 227 -11.24 13.50 -5.89
N ALA A 228 -10.44 13.84 -6.92
CA ALA A 228 -10.92 14.65 -8.03
C ALA A 228 -12.13 14.03 -8.72
N SER A 229 -12.16 12.71 -8.90
CA SER A 229 -13.30 11.96 -9.47
C SER A 229 -14.59 12.09 -8.65
N ASP A 230 -14.49 12.30 -7.34
CA ASP A 230 -15.66 12.46 -6.46
C ASP A 230 -16.24 13.89 -6.53
N LEU A 231 -15.38 14.89 -6.62
CA LEU A 231 -15.74 16.31 -6.40
C LEU A 231 -15.84 17.15 -7.67
N VAL A 232 -14.96 16.93 -8.67
CA VAL A 232 -14.94 17.77 -9.89
C VAL A 232 -16.28 17.73 -10.65
N PRO A 233 -16.94 16.58 -10.86
CA PRO A 233 -18.26 16.55 -11.49
C PRO A 233 -19.34 17.32 -10.71
N GLN A 234 -19.16 17.50 -9.41
CA GLN A 234 -20.13 18.21 -8.55
C GLN A 234 -19.96 19.72 -8.60
N VAL A 235 -18.80 20.21 -9.05
CA VAL A 235 -18.59 21.65 -9.31
C VAL A 235 -19.43 22.10 -10.48
N GLU A 236 -19.48 21.32 -11.56
CA GLU A 236 -20.29 21.61 -12.75
C GLU A 236 -21.79 21.67 -12.43
N SER A 237 -22.25 20.86 -11.46
CA SER A 237 -23.62 20.91 -10.96
C SER A 237 -23.91 22.11 -10.04
N GLY A 238 -22.92 22.91 -9.72
CA GLY A 238 -23.02 24.07 -8.82
C GLY A 238 -23.22 23.72 -7.34
N LYS A 239 -23.06 22.45 -6.95
CA LYS A 239 -23.34 21.98 -5.57
C LYS A 239 -22.11 21.91 -4.67
N VAL A 240 -20.91 21.96 -5.25
CA VAL A 240 -19.63 21.92 -4.51
C VAL A 240 -18.75 23.08 -4.94
N THR A 241 -18.08 23.70 -3.97
CA THR A 241 -16.99 24.65 -4.20
C THR A 241 -15.66 23.97 -3.79
N LEU A 242 -14.69 23.95 -4.69
CA LEU A 242 -13.33 23.48 -4.40
C LEU A 242 -12.52 24.63 -3.81
N LEU A 243 -11.89 24.43 -2.67
CA LEU A 243 -11.13 25.46 -1.97
C LEU A 243 -9.63 25.28 -2.04
N GLY A 244 -9.15 24.02 -2.14
CA GLY A 244 -7.72 23.76 -2.18
C GLY A 244 -7.43 22.30 -2.44
N VAL A 245 -6.21 21.99 -2.94
CA VAL A 245 -5.71 20.65 -3.15
C VAL A 245 -4.68 20.30 -2.08
N ALA A 246 -4.70 19.05 -1.60
CA ALA A 246 -3.78 18.55 -0.58
C ALA A 246 -2.47 18.00 -1.20
N THR A 247 -2.05 18.54 -2.32
CA THR A 247 -0.82 18.21 -3.03
C THR A 247 0.26 19.26 -2.74
N PRO A 248 1.57 18.93 -2.89
CA PRO A 248 2.65 19.91 -2.71
C PRO A 248 2.60 21.05 -3.74
N GLN A 249 2.04 20.78 -4.92
CA GLN A 249 1.90 21.73 -6.03
C GLN A 249 0.45 21.75 -6.52
N ARG A 250 0.03 22.82 -7.18
CA ARG A 250 -1.30 22.90 -7.81
C ARG A 250 -1.45 21.85 -8.90
N MET A 251 -2.64 21.28 -9.00
CA MET A 251 -2.96 20.30 -10.05
C MET A 251 -3.01 20.99 -11.42
N LYS A 252 -2.43 20.35 -12.44
CA LYS A 252 -2.49 20.85 -13.82
C LYS A 252 -3.91 20.96 -14.35
N GLN A 253 -4.80 20.04 -13.93
CA GLN A 253 -6.21 20.02 -14.31
C GLN A 253 -7.03 21.12 -13.58
N LEU A 254 -6.53 21.63 -12.45
CA LEU A 254 -7.20 22.62 -11.60
C LEU A 254 -6.24 23.77 -11.25
N PRO A 255 -5.68 24.50 -12.22
CA PRO A 255 -4.59 25.47 -11.99
C PRO A 255 -5.03 26.67 -11.11
N ASN A 256 -6.34 26.94 -11.06
CA ASN A 256 -6.92 28.03 -10.27
C ASN A 256 -7.23 27.62 -8.82
N VAL A 257 -7.17 26.32 -8.48
CA VAL A 257 -7.38 25.84 -7.11
C VAL A 257 -6.01 25.83 -6.41
N PRO A 258 -5.82 26.62 -5.33
CA PRO A 258 -4.55 26.69 -4.60
C PRO A 258 -4.25 25.37 -3.89
N THR A 259 -3.00 25.18 -3.46
CA THR A 259 -2.70 24.10 -2.52
C THR A 259 -3.12 24.52 -1.11
N ILE A 260 -3.51 23.54 -0.28
CA ILE A 260 -3.75 23.81 1.16
C ILE A 260 -2.47 24.35 1.80
N GLY A 261 -1.31 23.83 1.35
CA GLY A 261 0.02 24.22 1.82
C GLY A 261 0.38 25.70 1.61
N GLU A 262 -0.23 26.38 0.62
CA GLU A 262 -0.06 27.84 0.42
C GLU A 262 -0.58 28.66 1.60
N THR A 263 -1.57 28.14 2.35
CA THR A 263 -2.14 28.80 3.54
C THR A 263 -1.72 28.10 4.84
N TYR A 264 -1.66 26.79 4.85
CA TYR A 264 -1.32 25.96 6.00
C TYR A 264 -0.17 25.01 5.62
N PRO A 265 1.10 25.39 5.88
CA PRO A 265 2.26 24.55 5.57
C PRO A 265 2.18 23.15 6.21
N SER A 266 2.80 22.16 5.56
CA SER A 266 2.83 20.77 6.02
C SER A 266 1.46 20.11 6.13
N THR A 267 0.59 20.38 5.15
CA THR A 267 -0.75 19.78 5.03
C THR A 267 -0.94 18.96 3.75
N SER A 268 0.16 18.62 3.05
CA SER A 268 0.08 17.75 1.88
C SER A 268 -0.09 16.30 2.32
N LEU A 269 -1.16 15.66 1.87
CA LEU A 269 -1.43 14.25 2.06
C LEU A 269 -1.89 13.66 0.72
N GLU A 270 -0.98 13.00 0.05
CA GLU A 270 -1.23 12.36 -1.24
C GLU A 270 -1.53 10.88 -1.06
N SER A 271 -2.37 10.32 -1.91
CA SER A 271 -2.58 8.89 -2.01
C SER A 271 -1.89 8.38 -3.27
N TRP A 272 -0.61 8.09 -3.14
CA TRP A 272 0.11 7.42 -4.22
C TRP A 272 -0.26 5.94 -4.29
N ASN A 273 -0.16 5.39 -5.50
CA ASN A 273 -0.24 3.97 -5.78
C ASN A 273 0.98 3.58 -6.62
N GLY A 274 1.67 2.55 -6.21
CA GLY A 274 2.92 2.16 -6.84
C GLY A 274 3.34 0.73 -6.55
N PHE A 275 4.35 0.29 -7.28
CA PHE A 275 4.94 -1.03 -7.12
C PHE A 275 5.99 -1.02 -6.02
N LEU A 276 5.86 -1.99 -5.13
CA LEU A 276 6.89 -2.41 -4.18
C LEU A 276 7.21 -3.88 -4.45
N ALA A 277 8.44 -4.29 -4.17
CA ALA A 277 8.85 -5.69 -4.20
C ALA A 277 9.29 -6.13 -2.80
N PRO A 278 9.34 -7.45 -2.51
CA PRO A 278 9.94 -7.94 -1.28
C PRO A 278 11.37 -7.43 -1.11
N ALA A 279 11.76 -7.12 0.12
CA ALA A 279 13.13 -6.76 0.43
C ALA A 279 14.10 -7.85 -0.09
N LYS A 280 15.30 -7.46 -0.51
CA LYS A 280 16.32 -8.33 -1.12
C LYS A 280 16.00 -8.83 -2.54
N THR A 281 14.94 -8.34 -3.19
CA THR A 281 14.76 -8.55 -4.63
C THR A 281 15.99 -7.99 -5.36
N PRO A 282 16.61 -8.77 -6.27
CA PRO A 282 17.83 -8.33 -6.96
C PRO A 282 17.70 -6.97 -7.62
N PRO A 283 18.69 -6.07 -7.48
CA PRO A 283 18.62 -4.71 -8.03
C PRO A 283 18.32 -4.68 -9.53
N GLU A 284 18.88 -5.60 -10.30
CA GLU A 284 18.65 -5.71 -11.73
C GLU A 284 17.19 -6.01 -12.11
N ILE A 285 16.45 -6.71 -11.24
CA ILE A 285 15.01 -6.93 -11.41
C ILE A 285 14.25 -5.63 -11.09
N ILE A 286 14.64 -4.94 -10.01
CA ILE A 286 14.06 -3.66 -9.62
C ILE A 286 14.23 -2.62 -10.72
N ASP A 287 15.45 -2.47 -11.26
CA ASP A 287 15.77 -1.51 -12.31
C ASP A 287 14.98 -1.80 -13.59
N LYS A 288 14.94 -3.09 -14.00
CA LYS A 288 14.17 -3.52 -15.16
C LYS A 288 12.69 -3.23 -14.98
N LEU A 289 12.11 -3.59 -13.82
CA LEU A 289 10.71 -3.34 -13.52
C LEU A 289 10.40 -1.84 -13.47
N ALA A 290 11.22 -1.05 -12.77
CA ALA A 290 11.06 0.40 -12.66
C ALA A 290 11.04 1.07 -14.04
N LYS A 291 11.99 0.71 -14.92
CA LYS A 291 12.04 1.22 -16.29
C LYS A 291 10.72 1.02 -17.03
N HIS A 292 10.12 -0.17 -16.94
CA HIS A 292 8.87 -0.49 -17.65
C HIS A 292 7.65 0.15 -16.96
N VAL A 293 7.62 0.24 -15.62
CA VAL A 293 6.54 0.94 -14.88
C VAL A 293 6.56 2.44 -15.22
N ILE A 294 7.73 3.07 -15.25
CA ILE A 294 7.90 4.47 -15.62
C ILE A 294 7.40 4.71 -17.05
N ALA A 295 7.81 3.85 -17.99
CA ALA A 295 7.36 3.95 -19.38
C ALA A 295 5.84 3.79 -19.49
N ALA A 296 5.26 2.83 -18.76
CA ALA A 296 3.82 2.59 -18.73
C ALA A 296 3.03 3.76 -18.14
N ALA A 297 3.52 4.38 -17.05
CA ALA A 297 2.88 5.55 -16.45
C ALA A 297 2.94 6.79 -17.37
N ARG A 298 4.06 6.97 -18.07
CA ARG A 298 4.29 8.10 -18.98
C ARG A 298 3.74 7.89 -20.39
N ASP A 299 3.20 6.72 -20.70
CA ASP A 299 2.51 6.47 -21.97
C ASP A 299 1.32 7.42 -22.12
N PRO A 300 1.19 8.18 -23.24
CA PRO A 300 0.14 9.19 -23.36
C PRO A 300 -1.28 8.66 -23.22
N ALA A 301 -1.55 7.44 -23.69
CA ALA A 301 -2.88 6.83 -23.56
C ALA A 301 -3.18 6.43 -22.13
N THR A 302 -2.18 5.90 -21.39
CA THR A 302 -2.27 5.59 -19.96
C THR A 302 -2.49 6.86 -19.15
N ALA A 303 -1.68 7.89 -19.40
CA ALA A 303 -1.80 9.18 -18.70
C ALA A 303 -3.17 9.84 -18.92
N ALA A 304 -3.71 9.78 -20.13
CA ALA A 304 -5.04 10.29 -20.44
C ALA A 304 -6.16 9.51 -19.71
N GLN A 305 -6.04 8.17 -19.63
CA GLN A 305 -7.00 7.34 -18.89
C GLN A 305 -6.93 7.61 -17.38
N LEU A 306 -5.72 7.77 -16.82
CA LEU A 306 -5.55 8.13 -15.40
C LEU A 306 -6.12 9.52 -15.12
N ALA A 307 -5.85 10.51 -15.99
CA ALA A 307 -6.38 11.86 -15.87
C ALA A 307 -7.92 11.90 -15.90
N ALA A 308 -8.57 11.07 -16.71
CA ALA A 308 -10.02 10.93 -16.75
C ALA A 308 -10.60 10.39 -15.42
N LEU A 309 -9.79 9.67 -14.64
CA LEU A 309 -10.12 9.21 -13.29
C LEU A 309 -9.70 10.21 -12.19
N GLY A 310 -9.19 11.38 -12.57
CA GLY A 310 -8.67 12.36 -11.62
C GLY A 310 -7.36 11.94 -10.96
N ILE A 311 -6.61 11.05 -11.59
CA ILE A 311 -5.33 10.52 -11.11
C ILE A 311 -4.21 11.15 -11.93
N GLU A 312 -3.17 11.63 -11.27
CA GLU A 312 -1.97 12.12 -11.93
C GLU A 312 -1.02 10.95 -12.20
N ALA A 313 -0.62 10.76 -13.47
CA ALA A 313 0.37 9.77 -13.86
C ALA A 313 1.77 10.23 -13.42
N ASN A 314 2.54 9.36 -12.76
CA ASN A 314 3.86 9.72 -12.23
C ASN A 314 5.01 9.02 -12.97
N GLY A 315 5.37 7.81 -12.60
CA GLY A 315 6.55 7.11 -13.09
C GLY A 315 7.83 7.65 -12.45
N THR A 316 7.98 7.39 -11.14
CA THR A 316 9.17 7.78 -10.36
C THR A 316 10.26 6.73 -10.45
N THR A 317 11.53 7.12 -10.23
CA THR A 317 12.60 6.15 -9.95
C THR A 317 12.41 5.51 -8.56
N PRO A 318 13.08 4.37 -8.27
CA PRO A 318 13.06 3.78 -6.94
C PRO A 318 13.51 4.74 -5.84
N GLU A 319 14.55 5.54 -6.10
CA GLU A 319 15.11 6.54 -5.18
C GLU A 319 14.11 7.68 -4.94
N GLU A 320 13.48 8.19 -5.99
CA GLU A 320 12.45 9.23 -5.88
C GLU A 320 11.26 8.72 -5.07
N PHE A 321 10.85 7.45 -5.26
CA PHE A 321 9.76 6.86 -4.51
C PHE A 321 10.13 6.68 -3.04
N MET A 322 11.34 6.19 -2.73
CA MET A 322 11.85 6.12 -1.36
C MET A 322 11.89 7.49 -0.69
N ALA A 323 12.37 8.51 -1.40
CA ALA A 323 12.41 9.89 -0.92
C ALA A 323 10.99 10.44 -0.66
N GLN A 324 10.02 10.09 -1.51
CA GLN A 324 8.62 10.46 -1.32
C GLN A 324 8.04 9.85 -0.05
N ILE A 325 8.19 8.54 0.16
CA ILE A 325 7.74 7.86 1.39
C ILE A 325 8.34 8.53 2.63
N SER A 326 9.66 8.78 2.61
CA SER A 326 10.37 9.40 3.75
C SER A 326 9.91 10.83 4.04
N ARG A 327 9.62 11.61 3.00
CA ARG A 327 9.13 12.98 3.13
C ARG A 327 7.70 13.06 3.64
N GLU A 328 6.86 12.11 3.26
CA GLU A 328 5.43 12.11 3.60
C GLU A 328 5.15 11.51 4.98
N GLN A 329 5.99 10.60 5.47
CA GLN A 329 5.78 9.91 6.74
C GLN A 329 5.50 10.87 7.92
N PRO A 330 6.28 11.96 8.17
CA PRO A 330 5.99 12.91 9.25
C PRO A 330 4.62 13.59 9.13
N GLN A 331 4.13 13.79 7.89
CA GLN A 331 2.83 14.42 7.66
C GLN A 331 1.68 13.46 8.00
N PHE A 332 1.83 12.17 7.68
CA PHE A 332 0.89 11.13 8.13
C PHE A 332 0.90 11.00 9.66
N ASP A 333 2.07 11.03 10.30
CA ASP A 333 2.20 10.99 11.76
C ASP A 333 1.47 12.18 12.42
N ASP A 334 1.64 13.39 11.89
CA ASP A 334 0.94 14.58 12.37
C ASP A 334 -0.57 14.49 12.14
N ALA A 335 -1.00 13.94 11.00
CA ALA A 335 -2.40 13.77 10.68
C ALA A 335 -3.08 12.73 11.59
N ILE A 336 -2.40 11.62 11.90
CA ILE A 336 -2.88 10.60 12.85
C ILE A 336 -3.06 11.20 14.24
N LYS A 337 -2.07 11.99 14.72
CA LYS A 337 -2.16 12.72 16.00
C LYS A 337 -3.31 13.72 16.00
N ALA A 338 -3.45 14.51 14.91
CA ALA A 338 -4.55 15.47 14.75
C ALA A 338 -5.92 14.79 14.77
N ALA A 339 -6.04 13.61 14.17
CA ALA A 339 -7.24 12.79 14.18
C ALA A 339 -7.50 12.10 15.52
N LYS A 340 -6.56 12.17 16.49
CA LYS A 340 -6.62 11.51 17.81
C LYS A 340 -6.84 10.00 17.70
N LEU A 341 -6.30 9.40 16.63
CA LEU A 341 -6.35 7.95 16.46
C LEU A 341 -5.33 7.28 17.39
N GLN A 342 -5.76 6.18 18.00
CA GLN A 342 -4.92 5.36 18.87
C GLN A 342 -4.75 3.99 18.21
N PRO A 343 -3.59 3.34 18.35
CA PRO A 343 -3.41 1.95 17.93
C PRO A 343 -4.40 1.02 18.64
N GLU A 344 -5.00 0.10 17.87
CA GLU A 344 -5.82 -1.00 18.40
C GLU A 344 -4.97 -2.18 18.88
#